data_e6bafcfddd5dcbba0475b9ce204241fb
#
_entry.id   e6bafcfddd5dcbba0475b9ce204241fb
#
_cell.length_a   1.000
_cell.length_b   1.000
_cell.length_c   1.000
_cell.angle_alpha   90.00
_cell.angle_beta   90.00
_cell.angle_gamma   90.00
#
_symmetry.space_group_name_H-M   'P 1'
#
loop_
_entity.id
_entity.type
_entity.pdbx_description
1 polymer ?
#
loop_
_entity_poly.entity_id
_entity_poly.type
_entity_poly.pdbx_seq_one_letter_code
_entity_poly.pdbx_strand_id
1 'polypeptide(L)' 'MTKEKLVEKIRELLKTDIDLNFLLILEEKELERLIACIRDRVDRII' A
#
# COMPACT_ATOMS: atom_id res chain seq x y z
N MET A 1 9.09 -9.32 -1.05
CA MET A 1 7.65 -9.46 -1.34
C MET A 1 7.37 -9.12 -2.79
N THR A 2 6.36 -9.75 -3.36
CA THR A 2 5.97 -9.43 -4.72
C THR A 2 5.16 -8.12 -4.73
N LYS A 3 5.13 -7.48 -5.87
CA LYS A 3 4.36 -6.26 -6.03
C LYS A 3 2.87 -6.49 -5.71
N GLU A 4 2.37 -7.65 -6.12
CA GLU A 4 0.97 -7.98 -5.89
C GLU A 4 0.65 -8.03 -4.40
N LYS A 5 1.53 -8.61 -3.61
CA LYS A 5 1.32 -8.67 -2.17
C LYS A 5 1.43 -7.29 -1.54
N LEU A 6 2.31 -6.46 -2.05
CA LEU A 6 2.43 -5.09 -1.56
C LEU A 6 1.16 -4.30 -1.85
N VAL A 7 0.60 -4.46 -3.03
CA VAL A 7 -0.66 -3.80 -3.39
C VAL A 7 -1.80 -4.30 -2.50
N GLU A 8 -1.84 -5.60 -2.21
CA GLU A 8 -2.84 -6.13 -1.31
C GLU A 8 -2.73 -5.52 0.09
N LYS A 9 -1.51 -5.35 0.57
CA LYS A 9 -1.31 -4.73 1.88
C LYS A 9 -1.79 -3.29 1.90
N ILE A 10 -1.55 -2.56 0.84
CA ILE A 10 -2.03 -1.18 0.74
C ILE A 10 -3.54 -1.17 0.77
N ARG A 11 -4.17 -2.06 0.05
CA ARG A 11 -5.63 -2.14 0.02
C ARG A 11 -6.20 -2.45 1.40
N GLU A 12 -5.57 -3.35 2.12
CA GLU A 12 -6.00 -3.68 3.47
C GLU A 12 -5.83 -2.51 4.43
N LEU A 13 -4.72 -1.81 4.32
CA LEU A 13 -4.46 -0.66 5.18
C LEU A 13 -5.48 0.46 4.95
N LEU A 14 -5.87 0.65 3.70
CA LEU A 14 -6.86 1.67 3.35
C LEU A 14 -8.29 1.18 3.53
N LYS A 15 -8.47 -0.12 3.75
CA LYS A 15 -9.79 -0.74 3.91
C LYS A 15 -10.72 -0.36 2.77
N THR A 16 -10.24 -0.54 1.56
CA THR A 16 -10.98 -0.18 0.36
C THR A 16 -11.14 -1.37 -0.56
N ASP A 17 -12.23 -1.38 -1.32
CA ASP A 17 -12.48 -2.39 -2.35
C ASP A 17 -12.02 -1.94 -3.72
N ILE A 18 -11.49 -0.74 -3.79
CA ILE A 18 -11.07 -0.17 -5.07
C ILE A 18 -9.93 -0.99 -5.65
N ASP A 19 -9.97 -1.20 -6.97
CA ASP A 19 -8.91 -1.90 -7.67
C ASP A 19 -7.66 -1.02 -7.71
N LEU A 20 -6.63 -1.47 -7.02
CA LEU A 20 -5.37 -0.73 -6.93
C LEU A 20 -4.31 -1.30 -7.87
N ASN A 21 -4.70 -2.08 -8.86
CA ASN A 21 -3.75 -2.68 -9.79
C ASN A 21 -2.91 -1.64 -10.55
N PHE A 22 -3.39 -0.42 -10.66
CA PHE A 22 -2.59 0.64 -11.26
C PHE A 22 -1.28 0.88 -10.50
N LEU A 23 -1.21 0.47 -9.23
CA LEU A 23 0.00 0.60 -8.44
C LEU A 23 1.08 -0.38 -8.88
N LEU A 24 0.72 -1.39 -9.66
CA LEU A 24 1.69 -2.37 -10.14
C LEU A 24 2.71 -1.78 -11.11
N ILE A 25 2.46 -0.60 -11.63
CA ILE A 25 3.42 0.11 -12.48
C ILE A 25 4.58 0.66 -11.66
N LEU A 26 4.41 0.77 -10.35
CA LEU A 26 5.47 1.24 -9.47
C LEU A 26 6.42 0.09 -9.13
N GLU A 27 7.64 0.44 -8.77
CA GLU A 27 8.60 -0.56 -8.34
C GLU A 27 8.34 -0.98 -6.91
N GLU A 28 8.88 -2.14 -6.52
CA GLU A 28 8.69 -2.64 -5.16
C GLU A 28 9.12 -1.62 -4.11
N LYS A 29 10.25 -0.96 -4.34
CA LYS A 29 10.73 0.04 -3.38
C LYS A 29 9.75 1.18 -3.21
N GLU A 30 9.12 1.59 -4.30
CA GLU A 30 8.15 2.67 -4.23
C GLU A 30 6.89 2.23 -3.49
N LEU A 31 6.46 1.00 -3.72
CA LEU A 31 5.32 0.45 -3.01
C LEU A 31 5.61 0.30 -1.53
N GLU A 32 6.82 -0.12 -1.17
CA GLU A 32 7.21 -0.23 0.23
C GLU A 32 7.23 1.14 0.91
N ARG A 33 7.70 2.16 0.22
CA ARG A 33 7.66 3.52 0.76
C ARG A 33 6.23 3.99 0.96
N LEU A 34 5.38 3.67 0.03
CA LEU A 34 3.97 4.04 0.12
C LEU A 34 3.32 3.37 1.32
N ILE A 35 3.60 2.09 1.51
CA ILE A 35 3.09 1.36 2.66
C ILE A 35 3.56 1.99 3.96
N ALA A 36 4.83 2.33 4.03
CA ALA A 36 5.39 2.98 5.22
C ALA A 36 4.69 4.30 5.51
N CYS A 37 4.42 5.08 4.48
CA CYS A 37 3.71 6.35 4.65
C CYS A 37 2.29 6.13 5.15
N ILE A 38 1.60 5.16 4.61
CA ILE A 38 0.23 4.86 5.01
C ILE A 38 0.19 4.39 6.45
N ARG A 39 1.10 3.49 6.82
CA ARG A 39 1.17 2.98 8.18
C ARG A 39 1.48 4.07 9.18
N ASP A 40 2.38 4.96 8.83
CA ASP A 40 2.71 6.08 9.69
C ASP A 40 1.48 6.96 9.96
N ARG A 41 0.68 7.20 8.92
CA ARG A 41 -0.54 7.99 9.07
C ARG A 41 -1.59 7.27 9.89
N VAL A 42 -1.75 5.99 9.67
CA VAL A 42 -2.73 5.20 10.42
C VAL A 42 -2.36 5.17 11.90
N ASP A 43 -1.07 5.00 12.20
CA ASP A 43 -0.62 4.96 13.59
C ASP A 43 -0.78 6.30 14.30
N ARG A 44 -0.83 7.38 13.55
CA ARG A 44 -0.95 8.72 14.13
C ARG A 44 -2.38 9.19 14.32
N ILE A 45 -3.32 8.47 13.76
CA ILE A 45 -4.73 8.80 13.91
C ILE A 45 -5.23 8.19 15.22
N ILE A 46 -5.14 8.94 16.24
CA ILE A 46 -5.63 8.52 17.56
C ILE A 46 -6.63 9.55 18.07
#